data_3afa71f1e51d4aa9193a812da43d2bf0
#
_entry.id   3afa71f1e51d4aa9193a812da43d2bf0
#
_cell.length_a   1.000
_cell.length_b   1.000
_cell.length_c   1.000
_cell.angle_alpha   90.00
_cell.angle_beta   90.00
_cell.angle_gamma   90.00
#
_symmetry.space_group_name_H-M   'P 1'
#
loop_
_entity.id
_entity.type
_entity.pdbx_description
1 polymer ?
#
loop_
_entity_poly.entity_id
_entity_poly.type
_entity_poly.pdbx_seq_one_letter_code
_entity_poly.pdbx_strand_id
1 'polypeptide(L)'
;SRLSALLLSSVLLSSLSTSAFAQEQSSYDMDYYSQLQGKDVTINVYNWGEYISNGDDDSLDVNAEFEKLTGIRVNYTQFDTNESLYAKLKSGGTTYDVIFPSDYMVSRMIAEDMLEPLDFENIPNFQYISDRFKNPSYDPENLYSVPYTWGTVGLIYNYDMLGFDPDSWDIMWDPNYAKQILQFSNSRDAFAIAELLEGYSINTQDPEELERTADKLKEQKPLVQAYVMDQIFDKMQGNEAAIAPYYAGDAVNMMAVNESLRFVIPKEGTNLFFD
;
A
#
# COMPACT_ATOMS: atom_id res chain seq x y z
N SER A 1 -55.60 -67.97 3.33
CA SER A 1 -54.40 -67.34 2.76
C SER A 1 -53.73 -66.45 3.84
N ARG A 2 -52.58 -66.91 4.22
CA ARG A 2 -51.79 -66.23 5.29
C ARG A 2 -50.84 -65.22 4.61
N LEU A 3 -50.96 -63.94 4.96
CA LEU A 3 -49.97 -62.91 4.69
C LEU A 3 -49.09 -62.76 5.89
N SER A 4 -47.81 -63.05 5.71
CA SER A 4 -46.76 -62.80 6.68
C SER A 4 -46.26 -61.35 6.47
N ALA A 5 -46.37 -60.54 7.48
CA ALA A 5 -45.79 -59.20 7.50
C ALA A 5 -44.32 -59.29 7.94
N LEU A 6 -43.38 -58.96 7.04
CA LEU A 6 -42.00 -58.75 7.36
C LEU A 6 -41.83 -57.27 7.83
N LEU A 7 -41.49 -57.07 9.07
CA LEU A 7 -41.03 -55.84 9.63
C LEU A 7 -39.54 -55.64 9.25
N LEU A 8 -39.27 -54.75 8.28
CA LEU A 8 -37.93 -54.22 8.05
C LEU A 8 -37.70 -53.05 9.02
N SER A 9 -36.88 -53.28 10.00
CA SER A 9 -36.32 -52.23 10.85
C SER A 9 -35.21 -51.51 10.09
N SER A 10 -35.52 -50.35 9.53
CA SER A 10 -34.52 -49.44 8.98
C SER A 10 -33.81 -48.71 10.12
N VAL A 11 -32.59 -49.15 10.40
CA VAL A 11 -31.66 -48.38 11.24
C VAL A 11 -31.20 -47.17 10.44
N LEU A 12 -31.74 -46.01 10.75
CA LEU A 12 -31.16 -44.73 10.30
C LEU A 12 -29.82 -44.56 11.02
N LEU A 13 -28.72 -44.87 10.36
CA LEU A 13 -27.43 -44.30 10.71
C LEU A 13 -27.47 -42.80 10.37
N SER A 14 -27.77 -41.96 11.35
CA SER A 14 -27.44 -40.55 11.28
C SER A 14 -25.91 -40.44 11.33
N SER A 15 -25.29 -40.33 10.16
CA SER A 15 -23.92 -39.86 10.03
C SER A 15 -23.88 -38.41 10.50
N LEU A 16 -23.52 -38.23 11.76
CA LEU A 16 -22.98 -36.94 12.23
C LEU A 16 -21.70 -36.71 11.44
N SER A 17 -21.83 -36.00 10.34
CA SER A 17 -20.71 -35.32 9.72
C SER A 17 -20.28 -34.24 10.73
N THR A 18 -19.43 -34.60 11.67
CA THR A 18 -18.57 -33.67 12.33
C THR A 18 -17.69 -33.08 11.22
N SER A 19 -18.09 -31.93 10.69
CA SER A 19 -17.16 -31.05 10.01
C SER A 19 -16.10 -30.72 11.06
N ALA A 20 -15.03 -31.52 11.05
CA ALA A 20 -13.78 -31.12 11.63
C ALA A 20 -13.37 -29.86 10.83
N PHE A 21 -13.69 -28.70 11.37
CA PHE A 21 -12.87 -27.54 11.10
C PHE A 21 -11.49 -28.00 11.56
N ALA A 22 -10.66 -28.40 10.60
CA ALA A 22 -9.24 -28.51 10.80
C ALA A 22 -8.85 -27.12 11.32
N GLN A 23 -8.61 -27.02 12.60
CA GLN A 23 -7.95 -25.89 13.20
C GLN A 23 -6.62 -25.89 12.48
N GLU A 24 -6.44 -24.98 11.51
CA GLU A 24 -5.14 -24.75 10.88
C GLU A 24 -4.19 -24.53 12.06
N GLN A 25 -3.37 -25.54 12.26
CA GLN A 25 -2.38 -25.50 13.31
C GLN A 25 -1.46 -24.37 12.91
N SER A 26 -1.51 -23.28 13.63
CA SER A 26 -0.68 -22.09 13.43
C SER A 26 0.74 -22.55 13.10
N SER A 27 1.25 -22.16 11.92
CA SER A 27 2.63 -22.45 11.51
C SER A 27 3.67 -21.65 12.33
N TYR A 28 3.20 -20.87 13.30
CA TYR A 28 4.03 -20.02 14.14
C TYR A 28 4.66 -20.82 15.29
N ASP A 29 5.92 -20.51 15.58
CA ASP A 29 6.59 -20.97 16.78
C ASP A 29 5.99 -20.26 18.00
N MET A 30 4.99 -20.89 18.61
CA MET A 30 4.26 -20.31 19.74
C MET A 30 5.15 -20.15 20.98
N ASP A 31 6.20 -20.96 21.15
CA ASP A 31 7.13 -20.83 22.26
C ASP A 31 7.94 -19.53 22.12
N TYR A 32 8.26 -19.14 20.88
CA TYR A 32 8.90 -17.86 20.58
C TYR A 32 7.93 -16.68 20.70
N TYR A 33 6.81 -16.72 19.97
CA TYR A 33 5.92 -15.57 19.87
C TYR A 33 5.17 -15.25 21.15
N SER A 34 4.91 -16.23 22.04
CA SER A 34 4.19 -16.00 23.29
C SER A 34 5.08 -15.53 24.47
N GLN A 35 6.37 -15.35 24.27
CA GLN A 35 7.31 -14.99 25.34
C GLN A 35 6.97 -13.68 26.07
N LEU A 36 6.28 -12.77 25.38
CA LEU A 36 5.89 -11.47 25.92
C LEU A 36 4.45 -11.42 26.43
N GLN A 37 3.71 -12.54 26.38
CA GLN A 37 2.35 -12.62 26.92
C GLN A 37 2.32 -12.19 28.41
N GLY A 38 1.42 -11.24 28.71
CA GLY A 38 1.24 -10.73 30.06
C GLY A 38 2.32 -9.78 30.59
N LYS A 39 3.27 -9.35 29.74
CA LYS A 39 4.38 -8.44 30.12
C LYS A 39 4.06 -6.95 29.89
N ASP A 40 2.85 -6.61 29.45
CA ASP A 40 2.39 -5.24 29.19
C ASP A 40 3.30 -4.43 28.23
N VAL A 41 3.76 -5.10 27.16
CA VAL A 41 4.60 -4.47 26.11
C VAL A 41 3.70 -3.77 25.10
N THR A 42 4.11 -2.59 24.64
CA THR A 42 3.47 -1.83 23.56
C THR A 42 4.51 -1.37 22.57
N ILE A 43 4.22 -1.48 21.28
CA ILE A 43 5.01 -0.88 20.20
C ILE A 43 4.20 0.20 19.50
N ASN A 44 4.90 1.24 19.04
CA ASN A 44 4.35 2.34 18.26
C ASN A 44 4.70 2.14 16.80
N VAL A 45 3.68 2.00 15.96
CA VAL A 45 3.81 1.76 14.52
C VAL A 45 3.28 2.97 13.74
N TYR A 46 4.02 3.41 12.72
CA TYR A 46 3.64 4.53 11.88
C TYR A 46 3.71 4.12 10.41
N ASN A 47 2.54 4.01 9.78
CA ASN A 47 2.37 3.45 8.45
C ASN A 47 1.49 4.35 7.57
N TRP A 48 1.38 4.01 6.31
CA TRP A 48 0.43 4.59 5.37
C TRP A 48 -1.02 4.19 5.70
N GLY A 49 -1.99 4.88 5.11
CA GLY A 49 -3.42 4.61 5.33
C GLY A 49 -3.83 3.20 4.93
N GLU A 50 -3.77 2.87 3.66
CA GLU A 50 -4.30 1.63 3.07
C GLU A 50 -3.25 0.50 2.96
N TYR A 51 -2.39 0.33 3.97
CA TYR A 51 -1.22 -0.56 3.93
C TYR A 51 -1.30 -1.82 4.78
N ILE A 52 -2.41 -2.05 5.46
CA ILE A 52 -2.62 -3.21 6.32
C ILE A 52 -4.10 -3.57 6.39
N SER A 53 -4.43 -4.87 6.40
CA SER A 53 -5.78 -5.32 6.69
C SER A 53 -6.15 -5.00 8.14
N ASN A 54 -7.29 -4.38 8.34
CA ASN A 54 -7.75 -3.83 9.61
C ASN A 54 -9.05 -4.48 10.14
N GLY A 55 -9.52 -5.54 9.49
CA GLY A 55 -10.75 -6.25 9.84
C GLY A 55 -12.00 -5.73 9.14
N ASP A 56 -11.88 -4.72 8.29
CA ASP A 56 -12.99 -4.25 7.45
C ASP A 56 -13.27 -5.25 6.32
N ASP A 57 -14.51 -5.27 5.81
CA ASP A 57 -14.93 -6.10 4.68
C ASP A 57 -14.58 -7.60 4.80
N ASP A 58 -14.74 -8.18 6.00
CA ASP A 58 -14.37 -9.57 6.30
C ASP A 58 -12.86 -9.87 6.16
N SER A 59 -12.03 -8.85 6.07
CA SER A 59 -10.58 -9.01 6.07
C SER A 59 -10.03 -9.34 7.46
N LEU A 60 -8.79 -9.86 7.49
CA LEU A 60 -8.11 -10.13 8.76
C LEU A 60 -7.67 -8.81 9.43
N ASP A 61 -7.99 -8.61 10.71
CA ASP A 61 -7.35 -7.56 11.52
C ASP A 61 -5.94 -8.05 11.92
N VAL A 62 -4.94 -7.62 11.18
CA VAL A 62 -3.55 -8.05 11.35
C VAL A 62 -2.99 -7.59 12.70
N ASN A 63 -3.30 -6.37 13.14
CA ASN A 63 -2.83 -5.87 14.43
C ASN A 63 -3.45 -6.65 15.59
N ALA A 64 -4.76 -6.90 15.54
CA ALA A 64 -5.44 -7.70 16.57
C ALA A 64 -4.91 -9.14 16.64
N GLU A 65 -4.66 -9.79 15.49
CA GLU A 65 -4.08 -11.13 15.47
C GLU A 65 -2.63 -11.14 15.97
N PHE A 66 -1.83 -10.11 15.64
CA PHE A 66 -0.48 -9.95 16.20
C PHE A 66 -0.51 -9.79 17.73
N GLU A 67 -1.38 -8.93 18.25
CA GLU A 67 -1.54 -8.75 19.70
C GLU A 67 -1.95 -10.05 20.40
N LYS A 68 -2.89 -10.79 19.80
CA LYS A 68 -3.36 -12.08 20.32
C LYS A 68 -2.23 -13.13 20.31
N LEU A 69 -1.41 -13.16 19.27
CA LEU A 69 -0.30 -14.09 19.13
C LEU A 69 0.82 -13.80 20.12
N THR A 70 1.19 -12.53 20.28
CA THR A 70 2.42 -12.12 20.97
C THR A 70 2.20 -11.54 22.37
N GLY A 71 1.00 -11.03 22.65
CA GLY A 71 0.72 -10.23 23.83
C GLY A 71 1.29 -8.80 23.78
N ILE A 72 1.81 -8.38 22.62
CA ILE A 72 2.34 -7.02 22.41
C ILE A 72 1.21 -6.15 21.86
N ARG A 73 0.88 -5.06 22.54
CA ARG A 73 -0.08 -4.08 22.02
C ARG A 73 0.52 -3.27 20.90
N VAL A 74 -0.28 -2.96 19.86
CA VAL A 74 0.12 -2.15 18.74
C VAL A 74 -0.59 -0.79 18.80
N ASN A 75 0.17 0.27 19.11
CA ASN A 75 -0.30 1.64 18.95
C ASN A 75 -0.05 2.07 17.50
N TYR A 76 -1.04 1.87 16.66
CA TYR A 76 -0.95 2.09 15.21
C TYR A 76 -1.43 3.48 14.84
N THR A 77 -0.59 4.22 14.13
CA THR A 77 -0.89 5.56 13.60
C THR A 77 -0.55 5.65 12.12
N GLN A 78 -1.18 6.57 11.43
CA GLN A 78 -1.06 6.73 9.97
C GLN A 78 -0.48 8.08 9.59
N PHE A 79 0.16 8.12 8.41
CA PHE A 79 0.63 9.35 7.78
C PHE A 79 0.24 9.37 6.29
N ASP A 80 0.15 10.57 5.73
CA ASP A 80 -0.29 10.78 4.35
C ASP A 80 0.88 10.91 3.36
N THR A 81 2.04 11.39 3.81
CA THR A 81 3.23 11.61 2.97
C THR A 81 4.51 11.30 3.72
N ASN A 82 5.57 10.88 2.99
CA ASN A 82 6.90 10.70 3.57
C ASN A 82 7.43 11.98 4.23
N GLU A 83 7.08 13.14 3.69
CA GLU A 83 7.48 14.44 4.22
C GLU A 83 6.82 14.71 5.58
N SER A 84 5.55 14.33 5.75
CA SER A 84 4.85 14.45 7.04
C SER A 84 5.40 13.48 8.08
N LEU A 85 5.67 12.23 7.68
CA LEU A 85 6.38 11.24 8.51
C LEU A 85 7.73 11.80 8.96
N TYR A 86 8.56 12.25 8.02
CA TYR A 86 9.89 12.79 8.31
C TYR A 86 9.82 14.00 9.27
N ALA A 87 8.94 14.97 8.99
CA ALA A 87 8.77 16.15 9.85
C ALA A 87 8.34 15.75 11.26
N LYS A 88 7.46 14.78 11.41
CA LYS A 88 7.01 14.27 12.70
C LYS A 88 8.17 13.66 13.50
N LEU A 89 8.96 12.79 12.87
CA LEU A 89 10.13 12.17 13.52
C LEU A 89 11.18 13.21 13.89
N LYS A 90 11.46 14.15 12.98
CA LYS A 90 12.45 15.23 13.18
C LYS A 90 12.07 16.17 14.34
N SER A 91 10.77 16.34 14.60
CA SER A 91 10.29 17.18 15.71
C SER A 91 10.61 16.58 17.09
N GLY A 92 10.93 15.28 17.18
CA GLY A 92 11.34 14.60 18.41
C GLY A 92 10.23 14.46 19.46
N GLY A 93 8.98 14.76 19.12
CA GLY A 93 7.85 14.71 20.08
C GLY A 93 7.24 13.32 20.31
N THR A 94 7.61 12.34 19.49
CA THR A 94 7.09 10.96 19.54
C THR A 94 8.16 10.00 19.07
N THR A 95 8.30 8.87 19.75
CA THR A 95 9.14 7.75 19.34
C THR A 95 8.28 6.69 18.66
N TYR A 96 8.76 6.15 17.55
CA TYR A 96 8.17 5.01 16.87
C TYR A 96 9.16 3.85 16.87
N ASP A 97 8.63 2.63 17.02
CA ASP A 97 9.43 1.40 17.00
C ASP A 97 9.53 0.84 15.59
N VAL A 98 8.49 1.04 14.78
CA VAL A 98 8.42 0.61 13.36
C VAL A 98 7.79 1.71 12.52
N ILE A 99 8.42 2.02 11.39
CA ILE A 99 7.94 2.99 10.40
C ILE A 99 8.01 2.41 8.99
N PHE A 100 7.16 2.88 8.08
CA PHE A 100 7.05 2.37 6.71
C PHE A 100 7.30 3.48 5.66
N PRO A 101 8.49 4.05 5.59
CA PRO A 101 8.82 5.06 4.59
C PRO A 101 9.15 4.45 3.23
N SER A 102 8.98 5.23 2.17
CA SER A 102 9.46 4.84 0.84
C SER A 102 10.98 4.94 0.72
N ASP A 103 11.53 4.26 -0.25
CA ASP A 103 12.95 4.08 -0.56
C ASP A 103 13.80 5.36 -0.45
N TYR A 104 13.37 6.46 -1.10
CA TYR A 104 14.10 7.73 -1.04
C TYR A 104 14.13 8.34 0.36
N MET A 105 13.10 8.11 1.15
CA MET A 105 13.03 8.61 2.52
C MET A 105 13.86 7.74 3.46
N VAL A 106 13.90 6.40 3.23
CA VAL A 106 14.85 5.50 3.91
C VAL A 106 16.27 5.99 3.68
N SER A 107 16.65 6.23 2.41
CA SER A 107 17.98 6.75 2.05
C SER A 107 18.32 8.05 2.79
N ARG A 108 17.37 8.97 2.88
CA ARG A 108 17.55 10.24 3.60
C ARG A 108 17.71 10.01 5.09
N MET A 109 16.88 9.17 5.70
CA MET A 109 16.95 8.89 7.13
C MET A 109 18.24 8.18 7.54
N ILE A 110 18.76 7.29 6.69
CA ILE A 110 20.09 6.67 6.89
C ILE A 110 21.17 7.75 6.87
N ALA A 111 21.14 8.64 5.86
CA ALA A 111 22.14 9.72 5.74
C ALA A 111 22.10 10.74 6.91
N GLU A 112 21.00 10.82 7.62
CA GLU A 112 20.80 11.71 8.77
C GLU A 112 20.87 10.99 10.13
N ASP A 113 21.33 9.73 10.17
CA ASP A 113 21.45 8.89 11.38
C ASP A 113 20.13 8.81 12.20
N MET A 114 18.99 8.68 11.49
CA MET A 114 17.66 8.65 12.11
C MET A 114 17.13 7.23 12.36
N LEU A 115 17.80 6.20 11.85
CA LEU A 115 17.35 4.81 11.91
C LEU A 115 18.34 3.99 12.75
N GLU A 116 17.80 3.03 13.52
CA GLU A 116 18.60 2.05 14.22
C GLU A 116 18.91 0.84 13.30
N PRO A 117 20.13 0.29 13.36
CA PRO A 117 20.43 -0.93 12.62
C PRO A 117 19.57 -2.11 13.07
N LEU A 118 19.14 -2.93 12.11
CA LEU A 118 18.35 -4.12 12.35
C LEU A 118 19.23 -5.30 12.78
N ASP A 119 18.75 -6.06 13.76
CA ASP A 119 19.35 -7.34 14.15
C ASP A 119 18.65 -8.49 13.40
N PHE A 120 19.23 -8.92 12.29
CA PHE A 120 18.65 -9.97 11.43
C PHE A 120 18.63 -11.36 12.07
N GLU A 121 19.33 -11.60 13.18
CA GLU A 121 19.15 -12.83 13.96
C GLU A 121 17.73 -12.92 14.53
N ASN A 122 17.11 -11.77 14.79
CA ASN A 122 15.72 -11.65 15.25
C ASN A 122 14.70 -11.54 14.11
N ILE A 123 15.12 -11.57 12.84
CA ILE A 123 14.24 -11.45 11.67
C ILE A 123 14.40 -12.68 10.75
N PRO A 124 14.13 -13.90 11.23
CA PRO A 124 14.39 -15.12 10.46
C PRO A 124 13.56 -15.20 9.17
N ASN A 125 12.41 -14.53 9.10
CA ASN A 125 11.55 -14.50 7.94
C ASN A 125 12.12 -13.66 6.78
N PHE A 126 13.18 -12.88 6.99
CA PHE A 126 13.89 -12.20 5.91
C PHE A 126 14.37 -13.14 4.81
N GLN A 127 14.62 -14.42 5.13
CA GLN A 127 14.96 -15.45 4.15
C GLN A 127 13.89 -15.63 3.06
N TYR A 128 12.63 -15.31 3.33
CA TYR A 128 11.52 -15.43 2.38
C TYR A 128 11.35 -14.22 1.46
N ILE A 129 12.05 -13.13 1.73
CA ILE A 129 12.10 -11.99 0.81
C ILE A 129 12.81 -12.43 -0.47
N SER A 130 12.21 -12.14 -1.62
CA SER A 130 12.81 -12.43 -2.92
C SER A 130 14.16 -11.72 -3.08
N ASP A 131 15.16 -12.40 -3.60
CA ASP A 131 16.53 -11.87 -3.76
C ASP A 131 16.58 -10.58 -4.61
N ARG A 132 15.63 -10.39 -5.53
CA ARG A 132 15.52 -9.16 -6.33
C ARG A 132 15.25 -7.90 -5.50
N PHE A 133 14.74 -8.05 -4.28
CA PHE A 133 14.40 -6.95 -3.39
C PHE A 133 15.39 -6.80 -2.22
N LYS A 134 16.37 -7.68 -2.13
CA LYS A 134 17.43 -7.59 -1.13
C LYS A 134 18.56 -6.69 -1.61
N ASN A 135 19.26 -6.07 -0.68
CA ASN A 135 20.39 -5.17 -0.93
C ASN A 135 20.06 -4.04 -1.92
N PRO A 136 18.95 -3.30 -1.70
CA PRO A 136 18.57 -2.22 -2.57
C PRO A 136 19.59 -1.07 -2.52
N SER A 137 19.63 -0.26 -3.59
CA SER A 137 20.64 0.82 -3.69
C SER A 137 20.53 1.87 -2.57
N TYR A 138 19.39 2.02 -1.96
CA TYR A 138 19.16 2.95 -0.83
C TYR A 138 19.57 2.37 0.54
N ASP A 139 19.71 1.05 0.65
CA ASP A 139 20.22 0.33 1.85
C ASP A 139 21.00 -0.91 1.38
N PRO A 140 22.23 -0.75 0.82
CA PRO A 140 22.94 -1.80 0.08
C PRO A 140 23.29 -3.06 0.86
N GLU A 141 23.29 -2.97 2.17
CA GLU A 141 23.60 -4.10 3.07
C GLU A 141 22.35 -4.58 3.84
N ASN A 142 21.17 -4.01 3.57
CA ASN A 142 19.94 -4.19 4.34
C ASN A 142 20.16 -3.97 5.86
N LEU A 143 20.94 -2.98 6.24
CA LEU A 143 21.24 -2.74 7.66
C LEU A 143 20.06 -2.10 8.40
N TYR A 144 19.19 -1.35 7.70
CA TYR A 144 18.19 -0.48 8.31
C TYR A 144 16.77 -0.80 7.88
N SER A 145 16.56 -1.58 6.81
CA SER A 145 15.26 -1.81 6.23
C SER A 145 15.00 -3.24 5.80
N VAL A 146 13.72 -3.62 5.83
CA VAL A 146 13.19 -4.85 5.24
C VAL A 146 12.13 -4.46 4.23
N PRO A 147 12.22 -4.90 2.96
CA PRO A 147 11.20 -4.61 1.96
C PRO A 147 9.82 -5.11 2.39
N TYR A 148 8.82 -4.25 2.40
CA TYR A 148 7.44 -4.57 2.75
C TYR A 148 6.57 -4.74 1.51
N THR A 149 6.57 -3.73 0.64
CA THR A 149 5.81 -3.75 -0.61
C THR A 149 6.53 -2.98 -1.71
N TRP A 150 6.04 -3.13 -2.94
CA TRP A 150 6.50 -2.37 -4.10
C TRP A 150 5.33 -2.16 -5.06
N GLY A 151 5.42 -1.17 -5.89
CA GLY A 151 4.37 -0.93 -6.86
C GLY A 151 4.78 0.06 -7.95
N THR A 152 3.84 0.29 -8.85
CA THR A 152 3.98 1.26 -9.93
C THR A 152 2.87 2.29 -9.84
N VAL A 153 3.10 3.45 -10.45
CA VAL A 153 2.12 4.52 -10.61
C VAL A 153 1.58 4.47 -12.04
N GLY A 154 0.30 4.71 -12.23
CA GLY A 154 -0.32 4.82 -13.54
C GLY A 154 -1.50 5.78 -13.54
N LEU A 155 -2.19 5.88 -14.67
CA LEU A 155 -3.43 6.61 -14.78
C LEU A 155 -4.60 5.71 -14.42
N ILE A 156 -5.39 6.11 -13.42
CA ILE A 156 -6.74 5.63 -13.24
C ILE A 156 -7.70 6.65 -13.86
N TYR A 157 -8.65 6.18 -14.65
CA TYR A 157 -9.56 7.06 -15.38
C TYR A 157 -10.95 6.44 -15.51
N ASN A 158 -11.94 7.32 -15.60
CA ASN A 158 -13.32 6.93 -15.84
C ASN A 158 -13.58 6.85 -17.35
N TYR A 159 -13.73 5.63 -17.86
CA TYR A 159 -13.94 5.40 -19.30
C TYR A 159 -15.23 6.04 -19.83
N ASP A 160 -16.31 6.04 -19.05
CA ASP A 160 -17.58 6.62 -19.47
C ASP A 160 -17.50 8.15 -19.61
N MET A 161 -16.60 8.79 -18.85
CA MET A 161 -16.35 10.24 -18.95
C MET A 161 -15.37 10.58 -20.07
N LEU A 162 -14.39 9.72 -20.36
CA LEU A 162 -13.41 9.96 -21.42
C LEU A 162 -13.90 9.50 -22.79
N GLY A 163 -14.48 8.30 -22.87
CA GLY A 163 -14.89 7.66 -24.12
C GLY A 163 -13.75 6.96 -24.89
N PHE A 164 -12.53 6.95 -24.34
CA PHE A 164 -11.35 6.28 -24.92
C PHE A 164 -10.36 5.88 -23.82
N ASP A 165 -9.37 5.08 -24.20
CA ASP A 165 -8.29 4.67 -23.30
C ASP A 165 -7.05 5.59 -23.56
N PRO A 166 -6.63 6.42 -22.59
CA PRO A 166 -5.43 7.27 -22.74
C PRO A 166 -4.17 6.41 -22.68
N ASP A 167 -3.10 6.85 -23.38
CA ASP A 167 -1.81 6.15 -23.40
C ASP A 167 -0.62 7.02 -22.97
N SER A 168 -0.89 8.24 -22.56
CA SER A 168 0.13 9.24 -22.22
C SER A 168 -0.23 10.02 -20.96
N TRP A 169 0.79 10.43 -20.21
CA TRP A 169 0.64 11.38 -19.11
C TRP A 169 0.14 12.75 -19.54
N ASP A 170 0.23 13.12 -20.84
CA ASP A 170 -0.16 14.43 -21.36
C ASP A 170 -1.65 14.75 -21.13
N ILE A 171 -2.51 13.72 -21.01
CA ILE A 171 -3.93 13.89 -20.68
C ILE A 171 -4.14 14.64 -19.38
N MET A 172 -3.18 14.58 -18.45
CA MET A 172 -3.20 15.31 -17.19
C MET A 172 -3.05 16.83 -17.36
N TRP A 173 -2.72 17.28 -18.57
CA TRP A 173 -2.62 18.70 -18.96
C TRP A 173 -3.65 19.12 -20.01
N ASP A 174 -4.59 18.22 -20.36
CA ASP A 174 -5.65 18.54 -21.33
C ASP A 174 -6.71 19.47 -20.72
N PRO A 175 -6.90 20.71 -21.26
CA PRO A 175 -7.87 21.66 -20.72
C PRO A 175 -9.34 21.20 -20.90
N ASN A 176 -9.61 20.21 -21.75
CA ASN A 176 -10.96 19.64 -21.88
C ASN A 176 -11.43 18.95 -20.60
N TYR A 177 -10.48 18.51 -19.77
CA TYR A 177 -10.75 17.88 -18.47
C TYR A 177 -10.49 18.80 -17.28
N ALA A 178 -10.44 20.12 -17.51
CA ALA A 178 -10.24 21.07 -16.42
C ALA A 178 -11.24 20.85 -15.28
N LYS A 179 -10.73 20.79 -14.04
CA LYS A 179 -11.49 20.50 -12.82
C LYS A 179 -12.08 19.08 -12.73
N GLN A 180 -11.62 18.18 -13.60
CA GLN A 180 -11.91 16.75 -13.55
C GLN A 180 -10.64 15.90 -13.36
N ILE A 181 -9.51 16.55 -13.17
CA ILE A 181 -8.18 15.95 -12.95
C ILE A 181 -7.85 16.03 -11.47
N LEU A 182 -7.50 14.90 -10.88
CA LEU A 182 -6.85 14.86 -9.56
C LEU A 182 -5.33 14.79 -9.75
N GLN A 183 -4.59 15.25 -8.76
CA GLN A 183 -3.13 15.13 -8.72
C GLN A 183 -2.69 14.67 -7.33
N PHE A 184 -1.55 14.03 -7.24
CA PHE A 184 -0.95 13.68 -5.95
C PHE A 184 -0.69 14.91 -5.08
N SER A 185 -1.01 14.81 -3.80
CA SER A 185 -0.44 15.70 -2.77
C SER A 185 0.98 15.28 -2.37
N ASN A 186 1.41 14.06 -2.74
CA ASN A 186 2.79 13.60 -2.67
C ASN A 186 3.61 14.30 -3.76
N SER A 187 4.55 15.15 -3.34
CA SER A 187 5.37 15.94 -4.28
C SER A 187 6.28 15.09 -5.14
N ARG A 188 6.82 13.99 -4.61
CA ARG A 188 7.73 13.11 -5.34
C ARG A 188 7.08 12.50 -6.56
N ASP A 189 5.89 11.90 -6.38
CA ASP A 189 5.15 11.28 -7.48
C ASP A 189 4.59 12.31 -8.46
N ALA A 190 4.13 13.47 -7.97
CA ALA A 190 3.71 14.57 -8.85
C ALA A 190 4.84 15.05 -9.77
N PHE A 191 6.06 15.20 -9.24
CA PHE A 191 7.25 15.53 -10.03
C PHE A 191 7.59 14.42 -11.01
N ALA A 192 7.61 13.15 -10.56
CA ALA A 192 7.93 12.00 -11.42
C ALA A 192 7.07 11.94 -12.68
N ILE A 193 5.78 12.22 -12.59
CA ILE A 193 4.86 12.25 -13.73
C ILE A 193 5.26 13.34 -14.73
N ALA A 194 5.56 14.54 -14.26
CA ALA A 194 5.98 15.66 -15.14
C ALA A 194 7.37 15.44 -15.71
N GLU A 195 8.31 14.87 -14.95
CA GLU A 195 9.64 14.48 -15.40
C GLU A 195 9.55 13.46 -16.54
N LEU A 196 8.75 12.40 -16.39
CA LEU A 196 8.51 11.39 -17.41
C LEU A 196 7.95 12.01 -18.68
N LEU A 197 6.98 12.92 -18.57
CA LEU A 197 6.38 13.60 -19.70
C LEU A 197 7.38 14.50 -20.45
N GLU A 198 8.27 15.16 -19.71
CA GLU A 198 9.35 15.98 -20.29
C GLU A 198 10.55 15.14 -20.77
N GLY A 199 10.55 13.83 -20.54
CA GLY A 199 11.64 12.91 -20.94
C GLY A 199 12.84 12.94 -20.01
N TYR A 200 12.67 13.42 -18.77
CA TYR A 200 13.71 13.44 -17.75
C TYR A 200 13.72 12.16 -16.93
N SER A 201 14.82 11.93 -16.23
CA SER A 201 14.89 10.88 -15.21
C SER A 201 14.11 11.30 -13.97
N ILE A 202 13.27 10.41 -13.43
CA ILE A 202 12.58 10.63 -12.15
C ILE A 202 13.52 10.71 -10.93
N ASN A 203 14.81 10.45 -11.16
CA ASN A 203 15.88 10.58 -10.19
C ASN A 203 16.86 11.70 -10.55
N THR A 204 16.44 12.63 -11.41
CA THR A 204 17.30 13.77 -11.78
C THR A 204 17.66 14.60 -10.54
N GLN A 205 18.88 15.10 -10.55
CA GLN A 205 19.38 16.08 -9.58
C GLN A 205 19.78 17.40 -10.28
N ASP A 206 19.48 17.52 -11.56
CA ASP A 206 19.75 18.72 -12.34
C ASP A 206 18.76 19.83 -11.95
N PRO A 207 19.24 20.95 -11.41
CA PRO A 207 18.37 22.04 -11.01
C PRO A 207 17.54 22.65 -12.14
N GLU A 208 18.05 22.65 -13.39
CA GLU A 208 17.32 23.19 -14.53
C GLU A 208 16.18 22.26 -14.95
N GLU A 209 16.37 20.93 -14.90
CA GLU A 209 15.30 19.96 -15.15
C GLU A 209 14.22 20.05 -14.05
N LEU A 210 14.62 20.14 -12.80
CA LEU A 210 13.69 20.29 -11.67
C LEU A 210 12.89 21.61 -11.78
N GLU A 211 13.51 22.72 -12.19
CA GLU A 211 12.79 23.98 -12.41
C GLU A 211 11.77 23.87 -13.53
N ARG A 212 12.14 23.27 -14.66
CA ARG A 212 11.21 23.01 -15.79
C ARG A 212 10.05 22.12 -15.37
N THR A 213 10.33 21.04 -14.64
CA THR A 213 9.31 20.16 -14.07
C THR A 213 8.34 20.93 -13.18
N ALA A 214 8.86 21.80 -12.30
CA ALA A 214 8.04 22.65 -11.44
C ALA A 214 7.16 23.61 -12.24
N ASP A 215 7.70 24.19 -13.33
CA ASP A 215 6.93 25.07 -14.22
C ASP A 215 5.84 24.29 -14.96
N LYS A 216 6.13 23.08 -15.41
CA LYS A 216 5.14 22.17 -16.02
C LYS A 216 3.99 21.86 -15.07
N LEU A 217 4.28 21.59 -13.79
CA LEU A 217 3.25 21.38 -12.76
C LEU A 217 2.46 22.67 -12.45
N LYS A 218 3.08 23.85 -12.53
CA LYS A 218 2.35 25.14 -12.40
C LYS A 218 1.37 25.36 -13.55
N GLU A 219 1.72 24.95 -14.78
CA GLU A 219 0.80 24.96 -15.92
C GLU A 219 -0.41 24.06 -15.70
N GLN A 220 -0.23 22.91 -15.08
CA GLN A 220 -1.31 21.97 -14.75
C GLN A 220 -2.25 22.49 -13.67
N LYS A 221 -1.73 23.25 -12.71
CA LYS A 221 -2.45 23.67 -11.50
C LYS A 221 -3.85 24.24 -11.75
N PRO A 222 -4.12 25.09 -12.77
CA PRO A 222 -5.47 25.57 -13.07
C PRO A 222 -6.47 24.46 -13.47
N LEU A 223 -5.97 23.34 -14.00
CA LEU A 223 -6.76 22.21 -14.48
C LEU A 223 -7.13 21.25 -13.35
N VAL A 224 -6.31 21.20 -12.29
CA VAL A 224 -6.48 20.28 -11.17
C VAL A 224 -7.74 20.63 -10.37
N GLN A 225 -8.55 19.61 -10.07
CA GLN A 225 -9.69 19.71 -9.15
C GLN A 225 -9.20 19.76 -7.70
N ALA A 226 -8.37 18.79 -7.33
CA ALA A 226 -7.82 18.64 -5.99
C ALA A 226 -6.48 17.89 -6.01
N TYR A 227 -5.66 18.17 -5.00
CA TYR A 227 -4.48 17.37 -4.66
C TYR A 227 -4.90 16.38 -3.58
N VAL A 228 -4.67 15.09 -3.81
CA VAL A 228 -5.21 14.00 -2.99
C VAL A 228 -4.17 12.92 -2.69
N MET A 229 -4.41 12.16 -1.64
CA MET A 229 -3.92 10.81 -1.40
C MET A 229 -5.16 9.90 -1.30
N ASP A 230 -5.45 9.28 -0.16
CA ASP A 230 -6.56 8.33 -0.01
C ASP A 230 -7.96 8.90 -0.35
N GLN A 231 -8.13 10.22 -0.35
CA GLN A 231 -9.37 10.86 -0.82
C GLN A 231 -9.70 10.55 -2.29
N ILE A 232 -8.75 9.98 -3.04
CA ILE A 232 -8.98 9.54 -4.42
C ILE A 232 -10.03 8.43 -4.49
N PHE A 233 -10.09 7.55 -3.50
CA PHE A 233 -11.04 6.44 -3.48
C PHE A 233 -12.48 6.96 -3.60
N ASP A 234 -12.89 7.86 -2.71
CA ASP A 234 -14.23 8.45 -2.76
C ASP A 234 -14.49 9.16 -4.08
N LYS A 235 -13.52 9.95 -4.56
CA LYS A 235 -13.69 10.77 -5.76
C LYS A 235 -13.80 9.98 -7.05
N MET A 236 -12.94 8.97 -7.23
CA MET A 236 -12.97 8.14 -8.44
C MET A 236 -14.12 7.14 -8.39
N GLN A 237 -14.36 6.48 -7.27
CA GLN A 237 -15.48 5.56 -7.12
C GLN A 237 -16.83 6.29 -7.23
N GLY A 238 -16.92 7.53 -6.74
CA GLY A 238 -18.10 8.39 -6.82
C GLY A 238 -18.29 9.11 -8.15
N ASN A 239 -17.42 8.90 -9.16
CA ASN A 239 -17.43 9.60 -10.45
C ASN A 239 -17.31 11.14 -10.34
N GLU A 240 -16.61 11.64 -9.32
CA GLU A 240 -16.39 13.08 -9.11
C GLU A 240 -15.22 13.62 -9.94
N ALA A 241 -14.33 12.75 -10.42
CA ALA A 241 -13.22 13.10 -11.29
C ALA A 241 -13.09 12.10 -12.45
N ALA A 242 -12.52 12.56 -13.55
CA ALA A 242 -12.36 11.76 -14.76
C ALA A 242 -11.00 11.07 -14.82
N ILE A 243 -9.95 11.67 -14.25
CA ILE A 243 -8.56 11.26 -14.42
C ILE A 243 -7.80 11.51 -13.13
N ALA A 244 -6.98 10.54 -12.74
CA ALA A 244 -6.02 10.68 -11.64
C ALA A 244 -4.77 9.82 -11.89
N PRO A 245 -3.60 10.24 -11.43
CA PRO A 245 -2.47 9.34 -11.25
C PRO A 245 -2.66 8.61 -9.92
N TYR A 246 -2.39 7.32 -9.89
CA TYR A 246 -2.40 6.60 -8.62
C TYR A 246 -1.63 5.27 -8.67
N TYR A 247 -1.53 4.64 -7.51
CA TYR A 247 -0.81 3.38 -7.35
C TYR A 247 -1.63 2.21 -7.93
N ALA A 248 -0.93 1.29 -8.60
CA ALA A 248 -1.56 0.19 -9.33
C ALA A 248 -2.39 -0.75 -8.42
N GLY A 249 -1.93 -1.00 -7.19
CA GLY A 249 -2.64 -1.84 -6.22
C GLY A 249 -4.00 -1.23 -5.83
N ASP A 250 -4.01 0.05 -5.50
CA ASP A 250 -5.21 0.78 -5.12
C ASP A 250 -6.18 0.95 -6.31
N ALA A 251 -5.64 1.10 -7.52
CA ALA A 251 -6.46 1.15 -8.73
C ALA A 251 -7.26 -0.13 -8.91
N VAL A 252 -6.70 -1.31 -8.60
CA VAL A 252 -7.43 -2.59 -8.65
C VAL A 252 -8.61 -2.57 -7.69
N ASN A 253 -8.42 -2.08 -6.47
CA ASN A 253 -9.50 -1.98 -5.47
C ASN A 253 -10.60 -1.00 -5.94
N MET A 254 -10.22 0.16 -6.47
CA MET A 254 -11.19 1.12 -6.99
C MET A 254 -11.99 0.58 -8.18
N MET A 255 -11.34 -0.14 -9.11
CA MET A 255 -12.00 -0.78 -10.25
C MET A 255 -12.96 -1.90 -9.83
N ALA A 256 -12.69 -2.58 -8.73
CA ALA A 256 -13.60 -3.59 -8.18
C ALA A 256 -14.93 -3.00 -7.69
N VAL A 257 -14.92 -1.73 -7.28
CA VAL A 257 -16.12 -1.00 -6.79
C VAL A 257 -16.84 -0.26 -7.91
N ASN A 258 -16.11 0.29 -8.89
CA ASN A 258 -16.67 1.07 -10.00
C ASN A 258 -16.17 0.54 -11.35
N GLU A 259 -17.03 -0.16 -12.08
CA GLU A 259 -16.73 -0.80 -13.38
C GLU A 259 -16.40 0.18 -14.51
N SER A 260 -16.74 1.48 -14.35
CA SER A 260 -16.35 2.53 -15.31
C SER A 260 -14.89 2.92 -15.20
N LEU A 261 -14.21 2.54 -14.12
CA LEU A 261 -12.79 2.85 -13.91
C LEU A 261 -11.90 1.86 -14.66
N ARG A 262 -10.83 2.39 -15.22
CA ARG A 262 -9.76 1.62 -15.85
C ARG A 262 -8.41 2.17 -15.43
N PHE A 263 -7.38 1.36 -15.61
CA PHE A 263 -6.01 1.70 -15.26
C PHE A 263 -5.06 1.42 -16.43
N VAL A 264 -4.09 2.30 -16.64
CA VAL A 264 -3.05 2.14 -17.66
C VAL A 264 -1.72 2.69 -17.17
N ILE A 265 -0.62 2.02 -17.57
CA ILE A 265 0.71 2.59 -17.47
C ILE A 265 0.98 3.38 -18.76
N PRO A 266 1.19 4.71 -18.69
CA PRO A 266 1.46 5.52 -19.86
C PRO A 266 2.77 5.15 -20.57
N LYS A 267 2.86 5.47 -21.86
CA LYS A 267 4.00 5.12 -22.73
C LYS A 267 5.32 5.77 -22.33
N GLU A 268 5.29 6.90 -21.65
CA GLU A 268 6.48 7.57 -21.13
C GLU A 268 7.13 6.80 -19.99
N GLY A 269 6.43 5.83 -19.40
CA GLY A 269 6.90 5.04 -18.29
C GLY A 269 6.23 5.38 -16.97
N THR A 270 6.76 4.82 -15.88
CA THR A 270 6.20 4.94 -14.54
C THR A 270 7.29 5.02 -13.48
N ASN A 271 6.91 5.52 -12.32
CA ASN A 271 7.68 5.34 -11.09
C ASN A 271 7.51 3.90 -10.58
N LEU A 272 8.61 3.25 -10.22
CA LEU A 272 8.66 2.01 -9.46
C LEU A 272 9.16 2.36 -8.06
N PHE A 273 8.30 2.20 -7.06
CA PHE A 273 8.63 2.51 -5.66
C PHE A 273 8.77 1.25 -4.83
N PHE A 274 9.49 1.38 -3.73
CA PHE A 274 9.65 0.37 -2.68
C PHE A 274 9.43 1.01 -1.32
N ASP A 275 8.71 0.29 -0.46
CA ASP A 275 8.46 0.66 0.93
C ASP A 275 8.89 -0.46 1.88
#